data_7b15351150d2343e9c115dcfe8d2becf
#
_entry.id   7b15351150d2343e9c115dcfe8d2becf
#
_cell.length_a   1.000
_cell.length_b   1.000
_cell.length_c   1.000
_cell.angle_alpha   90.00
_cell.angle_beta   90.00
_cell.angle_gamma   90.00
#
_symmetry.space_group_name_H-M   'P 1'
#
loop_
_entity.id
_entity.type
_entity.pdbx_description
1 polymer ?
#
loop_
_entity_poly.entity_id
_entity_poly.type
_entity_poly.pdbx_seq_one_letter_code
_entity_poly.pdbx_strand_id
1 'polypeptide(L)'
;MKSILLIGLGRFGRHIAKKLDELHHQVMAVDKEDTRVDAVLPFVTNAQIGDATNEDFLSSLGVGNFDVCIVAIGDSFQNSLEVTSLLKELGARMVVSRAARDVHAKFLLRNGADEIVYPERQLADWVAIRYSADHIFDYIELDEEHAIFEISIPGEWIGKTIGQLDIRKKYNVNIMALKTNDIMNLKISSDTQLLKGSTMLVLGETKHIQKCFHI
;
A
#
# COMPACT_ATOMS: atom_id res chain seq x y z
N MET A 1 4.29 -16.29 -9.67
CA MET A 1 2.91 -16.62 -9.33
C MET A 1 2.92 -17.16 -7.89
N LYS A 2 2.09 -16.61 -6.99
CA LYS A 2 1.95 -17.06 -5.60
C LYS A 2 0.58 -17.69 -5.39
N SER A 3 0.47 -18.59 -4.40
CA SER A 3 -0.80 -19.11 -3.89
C SER A 3 -1.21 -18.33 -2.65
N ILE A 4 -2.42 -17.77 -2.64
CA ILE A 4 -2.88 -16.85 -1.60
C ILE A 4 -4.22 -17.32 -1.05
N LEU A 5 -4.32 -17.43 0.28
CA LEU A 5 -5.56 -17.62 0.99
C LEU A 5 -6.09 -16.26 1.45
N LEU A 6 -7.22 -15.83 0.93
CA LEU A 6 -7.85 -14.55 1.24
C LEU A 6 -9.12 -14.78 2.07
N ILE A 7 -9.12 -14.32 3.31
CA ILE A 7 -10.21 -14.48 4.27
C ILE A 7 -10.88 -13.14 4.56
N GLY A 8 -12.18 -13.07 4.34
CA GLY A 8 -12.99 -11.87 4.48
C GLY A 8 -13.11 -11.12 3.15
N LEU A 9 -14.30 -11.20 2.54
CA LEU A 9 -14.62 -10.66 1.21
C LEU A 9 -15.51 -9.41 1.30
N GLY A 10 -15.32 -8.63 2.35
CA GLY A 10 -15.86 -7.29 2.46
C GLY A 10 -15.28 -6.36 1.37
N ARG A 11 -15.53 -5.05 1.46
CA ARG A 11 -15.04 -4.07 0.47
C ARG A 11 -13.54 -4.19 0.21
N PHE A 12 -12.74 -4.26 1.27
CA PHE A 12 -11.28 -4.34 1.16
C PHE A 12 -10.83 -5.67 0.53
N GLY A 13 -11.35 -6.82 1.01
CA GLY A 13 -11.00 -8.15 0.47
C GLY A 13 -11.35 -8.29 -1.02
N ARG A 14 -12.50 -7.75 -1.46
CA ARG A 14 -12.87 -7.76 -2.89
C ARG A 14 -11.90 -6.97 -3.76
N HIS A 15 -11.41 -5.81 -3.29
CA HIS A 15 -10.39 -5.06 -4.02
C HIS A 15 -9.07 -5.82 -4.12
N ILE A 16 -8.68 -6.52 -3.04
CA ILE A 16 -7.50 -7.38 -3.04
C ILE A 16 -7.68 -8.52 -4.05
N ALA A 17 -8.81 -9.26 -4.01
CA ALA A 17 -9.08 -10.35 -4.94
C ALA A 17 -8.92 -9.91 -6.39
N LYS A 18 -9.59 -8.81 -6.78
CA LYS A 18 -9.50 -8.26 -8.12
C LYS A 18 -8.06 -7.91 -8.51
N LYS A 19 -7.30 -7.27 -7.61
CA LYS A 19 -5.92 -6.87 -7.92
C LYS A 19 -4.98 -8.07 -8.04
N LEU A 20 -5.18 -9.12 -7.24
CA LEU A 20 -4.42 -10.36 -7.32
C LEU A 20 -4.68 -11.12 -8.63
N ASP A 21 -5.91 -11.09 -9.15
CA ASP A 21 -6.27 -11.62 -10.46
C ASP A 21 -5.54 -10.87 -11.59
N GLU A 22 -5.57 -9.53 -11.58
CA GLU A 22 -4.80 -8.70 -12.52
C GLU A 22 -3.28 -9.00 -12.50
N LEU A 23 -2.76 -9.41 -11.35
CA LEU A 23 -1.36 -9.80 -11.15
C LEU A 23 -1.10 -11.29 -11.43
N HIS A 24 -2.13 -12.02 -11.87
CA HIS A 24 -2.07 -13.45 -12.22
C HIS A 24 -1.62 -14.36 -11.08
N HIS A 25 -2.11 -14.10 -9.85
CA HIS A 25 -1.90 -14.97 -8.70
C HIS A 25 -3.04 -15.98 -8.53
N GLN A 26 -2.75 -17.11 -7.89
CA GLN A 26 -3.77 -18.08 -7.50
C GLN A 26 -4.38 -17.68 -6.16
N VAL A 27 -5.70 -17.52 -6.12
CA VAL A 27 -6.42 -17.08 -4.93
C VAL A 27 -7.48 -18.10 -4.54
N MET A 28 -7.42 -18.57 -3.29
CA MET A 28 -8.52 -19.22 -2.58
C MET A 28 -9.18 -18.15 -1.72
N ALA A 29 -10.43 -17.83 -2.00
CA ALA A 29 -11.21 -16.83 -1.28
C ALA A 29 -12.21 -17.48 -0.30
N VAL A 30 -12.33 -16.91 0.90
CA VAL A 30 -13.22 -17.44 1.96
C VAL A 30 -14.00 -16.30 2.61
N ASP A 31 -15.30 -16.49 2.73
CA ASP A 31 -16.19 -15.67 3.59
C ASP A 31 -17.33 -16.55 4.10
N LYS A 32 -17.94 -16.18 5.21
CA LYS A 32 -19.12 -16.86 5.74
C LYS A 32 -20.40 -16.50 5.00
N GLU A 33 -20.40 -15.39 4.25
CA GLU A 33 -21.57 -14.89 3.52
C GLU A 33 -21.47 -15.27 2.04
N ASP A 34 -22.44 -16.05 1.55
CA ASP A 34 -22.56 -16.53 0.18
C ASP A 34 -22.49 -15.39 -0.85
N THR A 35 -23.26 -14.32 -0.62
CA THR A 35 -23.30 -13.15 -1.51
C THR A 35 -21.95 -12.46 -1.69
N ARG A 36 -21.07 -12.53 -0.68
CA ARG A 36 -19.71 -12.00 -0.77
C ARG A 36 -18.79 -12.93 -1.55
N VAL A 37 -19.00 -14.22 -1.38
CA VAL A 37 -18.25 -15.24 -2.14
C VAL A 37 -18.62 -15.15 -3.63
N ASP A 38 -19.92 -15.12 -3.94
CA ASP A 38 -20.39 -15.00 -5.33
C ASP A 38 -19.83 -13.76 -6.04
N ALA A 39 -19.72 -12.64 -5.32
CA ALA A 39 -19.20 -11.39 -5.88
C ALA A 39 -17.73 -11.43 -6.30
N VAL A 40 -16.94 -12.40 -5.85
CA VAL A 40 -15.51 -12.53 -6.18
C VAL A 40 -15.19 -13.71 -7.09
N LEU A 41 -16.15 -14.60 -7.37
CA LEU A 41 -15.93 -15.76 -8.26
C LEU A 41 -15.22 -15.43 -9.58
N PRO A 42 -15.49 -14.30 -10.26
CA PRO A 42 -14.81 -13.95 -11.50
C PRO A 42 -13.32 -13.62 -11.34
N PHE A 43 -12.83 -13.39 -10.11
CA PHE A 43 -11.48 -12.86 -9.81
C PHE A 43 -10.63 -13.81 -8.97
N VAL A 44 -11.09 -15.05 -8.74
CA VAL A 44 -10.38 -15.99 -7.88
C VAL A 44 -10.31 -17.37 -8.50
N THR A 45 -9.28 -18.12 -8.15
CA THR A 45 -9.11 -19.49 -8.64
C THR A 45 -10.13 -20.44 -8.03
N ASN A 46 -10.38 -20.26 -6.74
CA ASN A 46 -11.37 -21.02 -5.95
C ASN A 46 -11.99 -20.12 -4.89
N ALA A 47 -13.22 -20.42 -4.50
CA ALA A 47 -13.87 -19.76 -3.38
C ALA A 47 -14.65 -20.79 -2.54
N GLN A 48 -14.72 -20.53 -1.23
CA GLN A 48 -15.48 -21.35 -0.30
C GLN A 48 -16.30 -20.48 0.66
N ILE A 49 -17.53 -20.93 0.93
CA ILE A 49 -18.37 -20.38 1.97
C ILE A 49 -18.07 -21.13 3.27
N GLY A 50 -17.65 -20.39 4.32
CA GLY A 50 -17.37 -21.01 5.61
C GLY A 50 -16.93 -19.99 6.66
N ASP A 51 -17.03 -20.40 7.91
CA ASP A 51 -16.58 -19.59 9.04
C ASP A 51 -15.11 -19.89 9.35
N ALA A 52 -14.25 -18.94 9.06
CA ALA A 52 -12.80 -19.06 9.28
C ALA A 52 -12.42 -19.06 10.77
N THR A 53 -13.33 -18.78 11.70
CA THR A 53 -13.09 -19.00 13.15
C THR A 53 -13.23 -20.47 13.56
N ASN A 54 -13.74 -21.32 12.67
CA ASN A 54 -13.80 -22.75 12.88
C ASN A 54 -12.48 -23.41 12.46
N GLU A 55 -11.76 -24.01 13.42
CA GLU A 55 -10.46 -24.64 13.21
C GLU A 55 -10.51 -25.81 12.21
N ASP A 56 -11.53 -26.67 12.30
CA ASP A 56 -11.69 -27.80 11.39
C ASP A 56 -11.89 -27.32 9.94
N PHE A 57 -12.67 -26.26 9.77
CA PHE A 57 -12.85 -25.65 8.45
C PHE A 57 -11.54 -25.09 7.90
N LEU A 58 -10.80 -24.27 8.67
CA LEU A 58 -9.51 -23.74 8.24
C LEU A 58 -8.49 -24.85 7.93
N SER A 59 -8.41 -25.87 8.80
CA SER A 59 -7.53 -27.03 8.61
C SER A 59 -7.81 -27.74 7.29
N SER A 60 -9.09 -27.88 6.93
CA SER A 60 -9.51 -28.52 5.68
C SER A 60 -9.02 -27.81 4.41
N LEU A 61 -8.72 -26.50 4.51
CA LEU A 61 -8.19 -25.70 3.38
C LEU A 61 -6.71 -25.97 3.10
N GLY A 62 -5.99 -26.64 4.01
CA GLY A 62 -4.56 -26.89 3.85
C GLY A 62 -3.72 -25.61 3.95
N VAL A 63 -3.91 -24.85 5.01
CA VAL A 63 -3.32 -23.52 5.26
C VAL A 63 -1.82 -23.43 4.97
N GLY A 64 -1.04 -24.45 5.36
CA GLY A 64 0.41 -24.52 5.15
C GLY A 64 0.86 -24.59 3.66
N ASN A 65 -0.06 -24.82 2.72
CA ASN A 65 0.24 -24.87 1.29
C ASN A 65 0.22 -23.51 0.61
N PHE A 66 -0.31 -22.47 1.28
CA PHE A 66 -0.34 -21.12 0.73
C PHE A 66 0.95 -20.35 1.02
N ASP A 67 1.39 -19.53 0.06
CA ASP A 67 2.54 -18.65 0.26
C ASP A 67 2.22 -17.51 1.20
N VAL A 68 0.97 -17.02 1.17
CA VAL A 68 0.48 -15.91 2.01
C VAL A 68 -0.98 -16.14 2.37
N CYS A 69 -1.31 -15.94 3.64
CA CYS A 69 -2.67 -15.87 4.14
C CYS A 69 -3.01 -14.41 4.48
N ILE A 70 -4.07 -13.88 3.89
CA ILE A 70 -4.51 -12.50 4.10
C ILE A 70 -5.82 -12.48 4.86
N VAL A 71 -5.84 -11.91 6.07
CA VAL A 71 -7.02 -11.70 6.89
C VAL A 71 -7.55 -10.29 6.65
N ALA A 72 -8.57 -10.16 5.80
CA ALA A 72 -9.19 -8.90 5.42
C ALA A 72 -10.44 -8.55 6.26
N ILE A 73 -10.62 -9.21 7.41
CA ILE A 73 -11.71 -8.97 8.36
C ILE A 73 -11.45 -7.65 9.08
N GLY A 74 -12.34 -6.67 8.96
CA GLY A 74 -12.15 -5.34 9.56
C GLY A 74 -13.24 -4.91 10.54
N ASP A 75 -14.39 -5.56 10.51
CA ASP A 75 -15.59 -5.24 11.28
C ASP A 75 -15.75 -6.05 12.58
N SER A 76 -14.96 -7.11 12.76
CA SER A 76 -14.93 -7.92 13.97
C SER A 76 -13.50 -8.07 14.50
N PHE A 77 -13.20 -7.36 15.59
CA PHE A 77 -11.92 -7.43 16.28
C PHE A 77 -11.60 -8.86 16.73
N GLN A 78 -12.58 -9.53 17.36
CA GLN A 78 -12.42 -10.87 17.88
C GLN A 78 -12.14 -11.87 16.76
N ASN A 79 -12.99 -11.95 15.75
CA ASN A 79 -12.83 -12.92 14.64
C ASN A 79 -11.50 -12.72 13.92
N SER A 80 -11.06 -11.47 13.73
CA SER A 80 -9.79 -11.16 13.10
C SER A 80 -8.60 -11.70 13.90
N LEU A 81 -8.63 -11.62 15.24
CA LEU A 81 -7.61 -12.18 16.10
C LEU A 81 -7.63 -13.71 16.10
N GLU A 82 -8.82 -14.31 16.25
CA GLU A 82 -8.99 -15.76 16.25
C GLU A 82 -8.48 -16.39 14.95
N VAL A 83 -8.91 -15.84 13.80
CA VAL A 83 -8.45 -16.32 12.49
C VAL A 83 -6.93 -16.17 12.33
N THR A 84 -6.36 -15.03 12.75
CA THR A 84 -4.92 -14.80 12.68
C THR A 84 -4.12 -15.82 13.51
N SER A 85 -4.58 -16.13 14.74
CA SER A 85 -3.96 -17.13 15.61
C SER A 85 -4.05 -18.52 15.00
N LEU A 86 -5.25 -18.93 14.60
CA LEU A 86 -5.48 -20.26 14.00
C LEU A 86 -4.64 -20.48 12.74
N LEU A 87 -4.51 -19.46 11.88
CA LEU A 87 -3.66 -19.58 10.69
C LEU A 87 -2.21 -19.89 11.05
N LYS A 88 -1.66 -19.24 12.07
CA LYS A 88 -0.28 -19.51 12.54
C LYS A 88 -0.15 -20.90 13.16
N GLU A 89 -1.10 -21.29 13.98
CA GLU A 89 -1.14 -22.63 14.61
C GLU A 89 -1.23 -23.74 13.55
N LEU A 90 -1.97 -23.51 12.47
CA LEU A 90 -2.10 -24.42 11.33
C LEU A 90 -0.92 -24.33 10.33
N GLY A 91 0.14 -23.59 10.66
CA GLY A 91 1.38 -23.56 9.91
C GLY A 91 1.40 -22.64 8.69
N ALA A 92 0.61 -21.57 8.70
CA ALA A 92 0.71 -20.52 7.67
C ALA A 92 2.13 -19.96 7.60
N ARG A 93 2.69 -19.87 6.38
CA ARG A 93 4.05 -19.37 6.14
C ARG A 93 4.15 -17.87 6.41
N MET A 94 3.14 -17.13 5.99
CA MET A 94 3.03 -15.69 6.15
C MET A 94 1.58 -15.30 6.38
N VAL A 95 1.31 -14.54 7.43
CA VAL A 95 -0.02 -14.02 7.75
C VAL A 95 0.01 -12.51 7.72
N VAL A 96 -0.79 -11.92 6.82
CA VAL A 96 -1.00 -10.48 6.71
C VAL A 96 -2.40 -10.16 7.20
N SER A 97 -2.53 -9.34 8.24
CA SER A 97 -3.82 -9.06 8.84
C SER A 97 -4.20 -7.59 8.76
N ARG A 98 -5.47 -7.33 8.44
CA ARG A 98 -6.02 -5.98 8.40
C ARG A 98 -6.32 -5.50 9.82
N ALA A 99 -5.75 -4.35 10.20
CA ALA A 99 -6.10 -3.63 11.41
C ALA A 99 -7.09 -2.50 11.11
N ALA A 100 -8.00 -2.24 12.05
CA ALA A 100 -8.95 -1.11 12.01
C ALA A 100 -8.55 0.03 12.98
N ARG A 101 -7.57 -0.18 13.86
CA ARG A 101 -7.07 0.78 14.85
C ARG A 101 -5.72 0.33 15.42
N ASP A 102 -4.98 1.25 16.04
CA ASP A 102 -3.61 0.97 16.55
C ASP A 102 -3.55 -0.16 17.58
N VAL A 103 -4.51 -0.20 18.51
CA VAL A 103 -4.60 -1.29 19.51
C VAL A 103 -4.83 -2.63 18.81
N HIS A 104 -5.67 -2.68 17.76
CA HIS A 104 -5.92 -3.88 16.97
C HIS A 104 -4.64 -4.37 16.29
N ALA A 105 -3.88 -3.48 15.65
CA ALA A 105 -2.61 -3.80 15.04
C ALA A 105 -1.62 -4.47 16.02
N LYS A 106 -1.50 -3.89 17.23
CA LYS A 106 -0.64 -4.46 18.29
C LYS A 106 -1.05 -5.87 18.71
N PHE A 107 -2.36 -6.11 18.83
CA PHE A 107 -2.86 -7.44 19.19
C PHE A 107 -2.66 -8.46 18.08
N LEU A 108 -2.93 -8.09 16.82
CA LEU A 108 -2.71 -8.97 15.67
C LEU A 108 -1.26 -9.43 15.57
N LEU A 109 -0.28 -8.52 15.71
CA LEU A 109 1.15 -8.87 15.72
C LEU A 109 1.49 -9.84 16.87
N ARG A 110 0.93 -9.61 18.06
CA ARG A 110 1.15 -10.49 19.21
C ARG A 110 0.50 -11.87 19.05
N ASN A 111 -0.55 -11.96 18.24
CA ASN A 111 -1.29 -13.21 17.98
C ASN A 111 -0.84 -13.88 16.66
N GLY A 112 0.29 -13.49 16.10
CA GLY A 112 0.94 -14.23 15.03
C GLY A 112 0.80 -13.63 13.62
N ALA A 113 0.26 -12.44 13.46
CA ALA A 113 0.41 -11.74 12.18
C ALA A 113 1.89 -11.41 11.95
N ASP A 114 2.39 -11.69 10.75
CA ASP A 114 3.75 -11.32 10.34
C ASP A 114 3.77 -9.86 9.88
N GLU A 115 2.69 -9.41 9.24
CA GLU A 115 2.51 -8.04 8.78
C GLU A 115 1.10 -7.52 9.04
N ILE A 116 1.01 -6.19 9.17
CA ILE A 116 -0.25 -5.46 9.37
C ILE A 116 -0.48 -4.50 8.22
N VAL A 117 -1.70 -4.53 7.70
CA VAL A 117 -2.20 -3.51 6.79
C VAL A 117 -3.27 -2.69 7.51
N TYR A 118 -3.08 -1.37 7.56
CA TYR A 118 -4.02 -0.44 8.17
C TYR A 118 -4.48 0.60 7.14
N PRO A 119 -5.43 0.25 6.25
CA PRO A 119 -5.77 1.04 5.07
C PRO A 119 -6.26 2.45 5.40
N GLU A 120 -7.08 2.58 6.44
CA GLU A 120 -7.65 3.87 6.83
C GLU A 120 -6.56 4.86 7.29
N ARG A 121 -5.55 4.40 8.04
CA ARG A 121 -4.44 5.22 8.48
C ARG A 121 -3.55 5.60 7.30
N GLN A 122 -3.12 4.62 6.52
CA GLN A 122 -2.24 4.84 5.36
C GLN A 122 -2.86 5.82 4.36
N LEU A 123 -4.17 5.69 4.10
CA LEU A 123 -4.88 6.60 3.20
C LEU A 123 -5.08 7.98 3.84
N ALA A 124 -5.34 8.07 5.15
CA ALA A 124 -5.50 9.35 5.84
C ALA A 124 -4.20 10.16 5.84
N ASP A 125 -3.06 9.51 6.11
CA ASP A 125 -1.74 10.13 6.05
C ASP A 125 -1.44 10.67 4.64
N TRP A 126 -1.71 9.84 3.60
CA TRP A 126 -1.57 10.26 2.21
C TRP A 126 -2.47 11.46 1.86
N VAL A 127 -3.76 11.43 2.23
CA VAL A 127 -4.69 12.54 1.98
C VAL A 127 -4.22 13.81 2.69
N ALA A 128 -3.82 13.70 3.97
CA ALA A 128 -3.37 14.86 4.75
C ALA A 128 -2.17 15.53 4.09
N ILE A 129 -1.14 14.76 3.69
CA ILE A 129 0.06 15.29 3.05
C ILE A 129 -0.27 15.84 1.66
N ARG A 130 -0.98 15.07 0.83
CA ARG A 130 -1.33 15.44 -0.54
C ARG A 130 -2.09 16.77 -0.63
N TYR A 131 -2.95 17.05 0.35
CA TYR A 131 -3.80 18.24 0.37
C TYR A 131 -3.36 19.31 1.39
N SER A 132 -2.19 19.14 2.01
CA SER A 132 -1.63 20.13 2.94
C SER A 132 -1.11 21.38 2.22
N ALA A 133 -0.77 21.28 0.93
CA ALA A 133 -0.31 22.40 0.12
C ALA A 133 -0.70 22.22 -1.36
N ASP A 134 -1.05 23.34 -2.03
CA ASP A 134 -1.52 23.36 -3.42
C ASP A 134 -0.47 22.86 -4.44
N HIS A 135 0.79 22.88 -4.06
CA HIS A 135 1.90 22.51 -4.93
C HIS A 135 2.35 21.04 -4.80
N ILE A 136 1.75 20.25 -3.89
CA ILE A 136 1.96 18.79 -3.80
C ILE A 136 0.93 18.09 -4.68
N PHE A 137 1.38 17.25 -5.60
CA PHE A 137 0.52 16.47 -6.50
C PHE A 137 0.42 15.01 -6.10
N ASP A 138 1.50 14.44 -5.55
CA ASP A 138 1.52 13.07 -5.05
C ASP A 138 2.62 12.88 -4.00
N TYR A 139 2.48 11.81 -3.21
CA TYR A 139 3.38 11.48 -2.12
C TYR A 139 3.47 9.97 -1.95
N ILE A 140 4.69 9.45 -1.83
CA ILE A 140 4.98 8.04 -1.56
C ILE A 140 5.98 7.98 -0.40
N GLU A 141 5.56 7.47 0.73
CA GLU A 141 6.43 7.18 1.86
C GLU A 141 7.27 5.93 1.54
N LEU A 142 8.58 6.00 1.74
CA LEU A 142 9.49 4.87 1.55
C LEU A 142 9.84 4.23 2.90
N ASP A 143 10.10 5.07 3.91
CA ASP A 143 10.34 4.70 5.29
C ASP A 143 9.97 5.88 6.21
N GLU A 144 10.23 5.77 7.53
CA GLU A 144 9.89 6.80 8.51
C GLU A 144 10.52 8.18 8.23
N GLU A 145 11.62 8.23 7.48
CA GLU A 145 12.37 9.46 7.21
C GLU A 145 12.34 9.88 5.75
N HIS A 146 12.19 8.96 4.81
CA HIS A 146 12.35 9.19 3.37
C HIS A 146 11.05 9.08 2.59
N ALA A 147 10.89 9.97 1.62
CA ALA A 147 9.71 9.97 0.75
C ALA A 147 10.03 10.44 -0.67
N ILE A 148 9.13 10.12 -1.59
CA ILE A 148 9.06 10.71 -2.93
C ILE A 148 7.87 11.64 -2.96
N PHE A 149 8.08 12.86 -3.43
CA PHE A 149 7.01 13.83 -3.68
C PHE A 149 6.94 14.16 -5.17
N GLU A 150 5.73 14.26 -5.71
CA GLU A 150 5.46 15.00 -6.95
C GLU A 150 5.07 16.43 -6.59
N ILE A 151 5.89 17.39 -6.97
CA ILE A 151 5.74 18.80 -6.57
C ILE A 151 5.81 19.70 -7.81
N SER A 152 5.03 20.79 -7.82
CA SER A 152 5.16 21.81 -8.86
C SER A 152 6.53 22.47 -8.80
N ILE A 153 7.03 22.88 -9.97
CA ILE A 153 8.28 23.64 -10.06
C ILE A 153 8.06 25.03 -9.46
N PRO A 154 8.85 25.46 -8.45
CA PRO A 154 8.77 26.81 -7.90
C PRO A 154 8.96 27.86 -8.99
N GLY A 155 8.17 28.94 -8.94
CA GLY A 155 8.19 29.98 -9.97
C GLY A 155 9.58 30.59 -10.24
N GLU A 156 10.37 30.72 -9.21
CA GLU A 156 11.75 31.25 -9.27
C GLU A 156 12.77 30.30 -9.92
N TRP A 157 12.40 29.02 -10.11
CA TRP A 157 13.22 28.01 -10.77
C TRP A 157 12.90 27.84 -12.24
N ILE A 158 11.78 28.39 -12.70
CA ILE A 158 11.35 28.31 -14.10
C ILE A 158 12.40 28.94 -15.00
N GLY A 159 12.79 28.24 -16.08
CA GLY A 159 13.79 28.67 -17.03
C GLY A 159 15.25 28.35 -16.63
N LYS A 160 15.51 27.99 -15.37
CA LYS A 160 16.83 27.52 -14.92
C LYS A 160 17.03 26.05 -15.25
N THR A 161 18.28 25.63 -15.29
CA THR A 161 18.61 24.18 -15.40
C THR A 161 18.77 23.55 -14.00
N ILE A 162 18.65 22.23 -13.96
CA ILE A 162 18.85 21.46 -12.72
C ILE A 162 20.25 21.74 -12.12
N GLY A 163 21.29 21.82 -12.96
CA GLY A 163 22.66 22.09 -12.53
C GLY A 163 22.85 23.49 -11.95
N GLN A 164 22.15 24.52 -12.50
CA GLN A 164 22.20 25.88 -11.96
C GLN A 164 21.61 26.00 -10.55
N LEU A 165 20.65 25.15 -10.24
CA LEU A 165 19.99 25.17 -8.92
C LEU A 165 20.78 24.45 -7.84
N ASP A 166 21.56 23.42 -8.23
CA ASP A 166 22.40 22.60 -7.34
C ASP A 166 21.65 22.07 -6.09
N ILE A 167 20.40 21.64 -6.32
CA ILE A 167 19.44 21.26 -5.27
C ILE A 167 20.00 20.12 -4.41
N ARG A 168 20.66 19.17 -5.05
CA ARG A 168 21.26 18.01 -4.36
C ARG A 168 22.27 18.44 -3.31
N LYS A 169 23.15 19.38 -3.62
CA LYS A 169 24.15 19.88 -2.65
C LYS A 169 23.55 20.80 -1.61
N LYS A 170 22.59 21.66 -2.01
CA LYS A 170 22.02 22.65 -1.11
C LYS A 170 21.04 22.06 -0.09
N TYR A 171 20.23 21.09 -0.53
CA TYR A 171 19.10 20.57 0.26
C TYR A 171 19.15 19.07 0.50
N ASN A 172 20.12 18.35 -0.06
CA ASN A 172 20.18 16.87 -0.01
C ASN A 172 18.91 16.21 -0.59
N VAL A 173 18.33 16.82 -1.63
CA VAL A 173 17.14 16.34 -2.35
C VAL A 173 17.52 15.97 -3.77
N ASN A 174 17.09 14.81 -4.24
CA ASN A 174 17.36 14.33 -5.59
C ASN A 174 16.13 14.55 -6.47
N ILE A 175 16.31 15.15 -7.65
CA ILE A 175 15.29 15.15 -8.69
C ILE A 175 15.41 13.85 -9.45
N MET A 176 14.32 13.08 -9.53
CA MET A 176 14.26 11.78 -10.20
C MET A 176 13.70 11.88 -11.61
N ALA A 177 12.71 12.77 -11.80
CA ALA A 177 12.01 12.95 -13.06
C ALA A 177 11.35 14.31 -13.14
N LEU A 178 11.03 14.73 -14.37
CA LEU A 178 10.12 15.84 -14.65
C LEU A 178 8.87 15.31 -15.35
N LYS A 179 7.71 15.86 -15.03
CA LYS A 179 6.44 15.50 -15.67
C LYS A 179 5.84 16.74 -16.32
N THR A 180 5.56 16.67 -17.60
CA THR A 180 4.97 17.77 -18.39
C THR A 180 3.82 17.22 -19.20
N ASN A 181 2.63 17.82 -19.09
CA ASN A 181 1.41 17.33 -19.76
C ASN A 181 1.16 15.82 -19.55
N ASP A 182 1.28 15.37 -18.30
CA ASP A 182 1.16 13.95 -17.88
C ASP A 182 2.20 12.99 -18.48
N ILE A 183 3.17 13.49 -19.22
CA ILE A 183 4.27 12.67 -19.75
C ILE A 183 5.48 12.79 -18.81
N MET A 184 5.92 11.65 -18.28
CA MET A 184 7.07 11.58 -17.40
C MET A 184 8.38 11.45 -18.19
N ASN A 185 9.32 12.34 -17.94
CA ASN A 185 10.68 12.30 -18.48
C ASN A 185 11.66 11.87 -17.38
N LEU A 186 12.18 10.65 -17.51
CA LEU A 186 13.21 10.08 -16.62
C LEU A 186 14.63 10.40 -17.10
N LYS A 187 14.79 10.86 -18.37
CA LYS A 187 16.10 11.20 -18.93
C LYS A 187 16.41 12.66 -18.64
N ILE A 188 16.76 12.95 -17.39
CA ILE A 188 17.14 14.26 -16.92
C ILE A 188 18.66 14.35 -16.69
N SER A 189 19.21 15.53 -16.86
CA SER A 189 20.63 15.86 -16.64
C SER A 189 20.77 17.22 -15.98
N SER A 190 22.00 17.63 -15.66
CA SER A 190 22.30 18.99 -15.18
C SER A 190 21.81 20.09 -16.13
N ASP A 191 21.77 19.81 -17.42
CA ASP A 191 21.40 20.79 -18.45
C ASP A 191 19.89 20.81 -18.73
N THR A 192 19.12 19.92 -18.09
CA THR A 192 17.68 19.86 -18.25
C THR A 192 17.04 21.11 -17.67
N GLN A 193 16.30 21.85 -18.52
CA GLN A 193 15.63 23.09 -18.15
C GLN A 193 14.27 22.81 -17.49
N LEU A 194 13.96 23.59 -16.47
CA LEU A 194 12.70 23.52 -15.74
C LEU A 194 11.64 24.42 -16.41
N LEU A 195 10.53 23.81 -16.84
CA LEU A 195 9.50 24.47 -17.62
C LEU A 195 8.28 24.85 -16.75
N LYS A 196 7.63 25.95 -17.09
CA LYS A 196 6.36 26.34 -16.46
C LYS A 196 5.28 25.30 -16.71
N GLY A 197 4.50 24.98 -15.68
CA GLY A 197 3.41 24.00 -15.77
C GLY A 197 3.85 22.54 -15.69
N SER A 198 5.15 22.29 -15.45
CA SER A 198 5.64 20.95 -15.15
C SER A 198 5.69 20.69 -13.66
N THR A 199 5.66 19.41 -13.28
CA THR A 199 5.96 18.93 -11.93
C THR A 199 7.29 18.17 -11.92
N MET A 200 7.85 18.00 -10.74
CA MET A 200 9.06 17.19 -10.55
C MET A 200 8.83 16.11 -9.50
N LEU A 201 9.38 14.93 -9.74
CA LEU A 201 9.51 13.91 -8.73
C LEU A 201 10.81 14.12 -7.99
N VAL A 202 10.72 14.26 -6.66
CA VAL A 202 11.88 14.47 -5.80
C VAL A 202 11.94 13.42 -4.72
N LEU A 203 13.15 12.91 -4.45
CA LEU A 203 13.44 11.93 -3.41
C LEU A 203 14.39 12.54 -2.38
N GLY A 204 14.11 12.33 -1.11
CA GLY A 204 14.97 12.74 0.00
C GLY A 204 14.33 12.50 1.35
N GLU A 205 15.03 12.93 2.41
CA GLU A 205 14.41 12.98 3.73
C GLU A 205 13.25 13.99 3.72
N THR A 206 12.12 13.61 4.29
CA THR A 206 10.90 14.42 4.33
C THR A 206 11.17 15.84 4.84
N LYS A 207 11.96 15.98 5.91
CA LYS A 207 12.34 17.30 6.46
C LYS A 207 13.15 18.16 5.49
N HIS A 208 13.98 17.55 4.64
CA HIS A 208 14.78 18.25 3.65
C HIS A 208 13.92 18.71 2.47
N ILE A 209 12.98 17.86 2.03
CA ILE A 209 12.00 18.23 0.99
C ILE A 209 11.11 19.36 1.47
N GLN A 210 10.59 19.25 2.70
CA GLN A 210 9.76 20.31 3.29
C GLN A 210 10.50 21.65 3.37
N LYS A 211 11.77 21.63 3.81
CA LYS A 211 12.61 22.83 3.83
C LYS A 211 12.88 23.41 2.45
N CYS A 212 13.10 22.54 1.45
CA CYS A 212 13.42 22.94 0.09
C CYS A 212 12.24 23.62 -0.62
N PHE A 213 11.03 23.10 -0.38
CA PHE A 213 9.80 23.53 -1.07
C PHE A 213 8.84 24.32 -0.20
N HIS A 214 9.21 24.61 1.06
CA HIS A 214 8.41 25.36 2.03
C HIS A 214 7.01 24.74 2.29
N ILE A 215 6.98 23.41 2.53
CA ILE A 215 5.76 22.61 2.82
C ILE A 215 5.78 22.06 4.23
#